data_f1b913af53ae5b6ae7405ab4eec19052
#
_entry.id   f1b913af53ae5b6ae7405ab4eec19052
#
_cell.length_a   1.000
_cell.length_b   1.000
_cell.length_c   1.000
_cell.angle_alpha   90.00
_cell.angle_beta   90.00
_cell.angle_gamma   90.00
#
_symmetry.space_group_name_H-M   'P 1'
#
loop_
_entity.id
_entity.type
_entity.pdbx_description
1 polymer ?
#
loop_
_entity_poly.entity_id
_entity_poly.type
_entity_poly.pdbx_seq_one_letter_code
_entity_poly.pdbx_strand_id
1 'polypeptide(L)'
;MIVPAVFAFSGGDQSALGKGPSLMFVTLPKVFESMGMATVIGSVFFILVLLAALTSSISIMEAIVSSLCDRFGWDRNKTTICAGIGSFLFGIPPILGYNVWDKATLGGMTILDMMDFATNSILMPICALLTCIFVAYVIGVNSIHDEVHISSAFKRQKLFDIMIKYVAPVFIVAILISSILEALGIITVSYTHLRAHETSAH
;
A
#
# COMPACT_ATOMS: atom_id res chain seq x y z
N MET A 1 9.46 -3.31 -13.28
CA MET A 1 9.32 -3.75 -14.67
C MET A 1 8.26 -3.00 -15.46
N ILE A 2 7.12 -2.64 -14.86
CA ILE A 2 6.03 -1.92 -15.58
C ILE A 2 6.48 -0.55 -16.09
N VAL A 3 7.07 0.29 -15.25
CA VAL A 3 7.51 1.65 -15.61
C VAL A 3 8.50 1.68 -16.78
N PRO A 4 9.58 0.89 -16.81
CA PRO A 4 10.46 0.84 -17.97
C PRO A 4 9.77 0.36 -19.26
N ALA A 5 8.84 -0.60 -19.15
CA ALA A 5 8.09 -1.08 -20.29
C ALA A 5 7.18 0.01 -20.87
N VAL A 6 6.42 0.70 -20.01
CA VAL A 6 5.57 1.83 -20.42
C VAL A 6 6.39 2.92 -21.08
N PHE A 7 7.54 3.28 -20.51
CA PHE A 7 8.43 4.29 -21.07
C PHE A 7 8.98 3.91 -22.45
N ALA A 8 9.39 2.64 -22.61
CA ALA A 8 9.91 2.14 -23.88
C ALA A 8 8.83 2.13 -24.98
N PHE A 9 7.60 1.75 -24.66
CA PHE A 9 6.50 1.67 -25.62
C PHE A 9 5.77 3.00 -25.87
N SER A 10 5.89 3.98 -24.97
CA SER A 10 5.36 5.34 -25.17
C SER A 10 6.30 6.26 -25.98
N GLY A 11 7.41 5.73 -26.50
CA GLY A 11 8.39 6.53 -27.23
C GLY A 11 9.16 7.53 -26.37
N GLY A 12 9.24 7.30 -25.06
CA GLY A 12 9.92 8.17 -24.10
C GLY A 12 9.03 9.28 -23.52
N ASP A 13 7.73 9.26 -23.81
CA ASP A 13 6.79 10.24 -23.27
C ASP A 13 6.51 9.99 -21.79
N GLN A 14 6.99 10.89 -20.94
CA GLN A 14 6.80 10.82 -19.48
C GLN A 14 5.35 11.11 -19.06
N SER A 15 4.55 11.78 -19.89
CA SER A 15 3.14 12.05 -19.61
C SER A 15 2.28 10.79 -19.67
N ALA A 16 2.76 9.75 -20.37
CA ALA A 16 2.12 8.43 -20.41
C ALA A 16 2.24 7.66 -19.08
N LEU A 17 3.14 8.07 -18.20
CA LEU A 17 3.31 7.48 -16.87
C LEU A 17 2.25 8.00 -15.89
N GLY A 18 1.00 7.57 -16.07
CA GLY A 18 -0.07 7.83 -15.11
C GLY A 18 0.29 7.31 -13.71
N LYS A 19 -0.31 7.88 -12.67
CA LYS A 19 -0.13 7.44 -11.28
C LYS A 19 -1.31 6.58 -10.82
N GLY A 20 -1.04 5.63 -9.94
CA GLY A 20 -2.07 4.81 -9.32
C GLY A 20 -2.90 3.98 -10.31
N PRO A 21 -4.22 3.92 -10.15
CA PRO A 21 -5.11 3.12 -11.00
C PRO A 21 -5.05 3.49 -12.48
N SER A 22 -4.78 4.75 -12.84
CA SER A 22 -4.70 5.19 -14.21
C SER A 22 -3.54 4.52 -14.99
N LEU A 23 -2.41 4.26 -14.33
CA LEU A 23 -1.31 3.50 -14.92
C LEU A 23 -1.75 2.10 -15.33
N MET A 24 -2.52 1.42 -14.49
CA MET A 24 -2.94 0.03 -14.70
C MET A 24 -4.09 -0.08 -15.71
N PHE A 25 -5.09 0.79 -15.64
CA PHE A 25 -6.32 0.64 -16.42
C PHE A 25 -6.36 1.50 -17.70
N VAL A 26 -5.52 2.52 -17.81
CA VAL A 26 -5.47 3.40 -19.01
C VAL A 26 -4.17 3.22 -19.78
N THR A 27 -3.02 3.27 -19.08
CA THR A 27 -1.72 3.25 -19.74
C THR A 27 -1.33 1.86 -20.22
N LEU A 28 -1.48 0.82 -19.38
CA LEU A 28 -1.11 -0.55 -19.76
C LEU A 28 -1.90 -1.10 -20.96
N PRO A 29 -3.23 -0.89 -21.09
CA PRO A 29 -3.95 -1.29 -22.29
C PRO A 29 -3.38 -0.69 -23.58
N LYS A 30 -3.00 0.60 -23.56
CA LYS A 30 -2.37 1.26 -24.74
C LYS A 30 -1.03 0.62 -25.08
N VAL A 31 -0.24 0.21 -24.07
CA VAL A 31 1.01 -0.53 -24.28
C VAL A 31 0.72 -1.90 -24.92
N PHE A 32 -0.31 -2.61 -24.47
CA PHE A 32 -0.68 -3.91 -25.05
C PHE A 32 -1.14 -3.78 -26.50
N GLU A 33 -1.86 -2.71 -26.85
CA GLU A 33 -2.24 -2.42 -28.24
C GLU A 33 -1.04 -2.35 -29.18
N SER A 34 0.09 -1.82 -28.70
CA SER A 34 1.33 -1.73 -29.48
C SER A 34 2.06 -3.07 -29.66
N MET A 35 1.71 -4.11 -28.89
CA MET A 35 2.39 -5.42 -28.87
C MET A 35 1.84 -6.44 -29.87
N GLY A 36 0.89 -6.09 -30.75
CA GLY A 36 0.35 -6.95 -31.83
C GLY A 36 -0.56 -8.09 -31.36
N MET A 37 -0.57 -8.51 -30.10
CA MET A 37 -1.47 -9.50 -29.49
C MET A 37 -2.22 -8.92 -28.30
N ALA A 38 -2.65 -7.69 -28.39
CA ALA A 38 -3.23 -6.89 -27.31
C ALA A 38 -4.35 -7.60 -26.55
N THR A 39 -5.29 -8.22 -27.27
CA THR A 39 -6.44 -8.88 -26.66
C THR A 39 -6.05 -10.05 -25.78
N VAL A 40 -5.13 -10.91 -26.25
CA VAL A 40 -4.71 -12.09 -25.49
C VAL A 40 -3.87 -11.70 -24.27
N ILE A 41 -2.86 -10.85 -24.50
CA ILE A 41 -1.97 -10.39 -23.42
C ILE A 41 -2.76 -9.60 -22.38
N GLY A 42 -3.61 -8.69 -22.81
CA GLY A 42 -4.45 -7.89 -21.92
C GLY A 42 -5.43 -8.74 -21.11
N SER A 43 -6.09 -9.72 -21.75
CA SER A 43 -7.03 -10.60 -21.05
C SER A 43 -6.32 -11.44 -19.99
N VAL A 44 -5.19 -12.04 -20.31
CA VAL A 44 -4.40 -12.83 -19.33
C VAL A 44 -3.93 -11.93 -18.19
N PHE A 45 -3.41 -10.75 -18.49
CA PHE A 45 -2.96 -9.78 -17.49
C PHE A 45 -4.09 -9.41 -16.54
N PHE A 46 -5.26 -9.01 -17.04
CA PHE A 46 -6.36 -8.58 -16.17
C PHE A 46 -6.98 -9.72 -15.37
N ILE A 47 -6.99 -10.96 -15.91
CA ILE A 47 -7.37 -12.15 -15.12
C ILE A 47 -6.38 -12.37 -13.97
N LEU A 48 -5.08 -12.27 -14.21
CA LEU A 48 -4.07 -12.40 -13.15
C LEU A 48 -4.20 -11.30 -12.10
N VAL A 49 -4.44 -10.06 -12.51
CA VAL A 49 -4.70 -8.94 -11.59
C VAL A 49 -5.95 -9.18 -10.75
N LEU A 50 -7.03 -9.68 -11.36
CA LEU A 50 -8.25 -10.01 -10.64
C LEU A 50 -8.02 -11.11 -9.60
N LEU A 51 -7.32 -12.17 -9.97
CA LEU A 51 -6.99 -13.27 -9.05
C LEU A 51 -6.09 -12.77 -7.89
N ALA A 52 -5.10 -11.94 -8.19
CA ALA A 52 -4.23 -11.35 -7.18
C ALA A 52 -5.01 -10.45 -6.21
N ALA A 53 -5.93 -9.63 -6.73
CA ALA A 53 -6.79 -8.78 -5.91
C ALA A 53 -7.74 -9.59 -5.03
N LEU A 54 -8.35 -10.65 -5.57
CA LEU A 54 -9.23 -11.54 -4.83
C LEU A 54 -8.50 -12.26 -3.69
N THR A 55 -7.34 -12.83 -3.95
CA THR A 55 -6.56 -13.53 -2.91
C THR A 55 -6.11 -12.58 -1.81
N SER A 56 -5.68 -11.37 -2.15
CA SER A 56 -5.29 -10.36 -1.18
C SER A 56 -6.47 -9.88 -0.33
N SER A 57 -7.63 -9.62 -0.95
CA SER A 57 -8.82 -9.18 -0.22
C SER A 57 -9.37 -10.25 0.72
N ILE A 58 -9.34 -11.53 0.31
CA ILE A 58 -9.71 -12.65 1.18
C ILE A 58 -8.77 -12.74 2.39
N SER A 59 -7.47 -12.59 2.20
CA SER A 59 -6.49 -12.66 3.28
C SER A 59 -6.67 -11.51 4.29
N ILE A 60 -6.92 -10.29 3.81
CA ILE A 60 -7.17 -9.14 4.69
C ILE A 60 -8.50 -9.32 5.44
N MET A 61 -9.54 -9.78 4.76
CA MET A 61 -10.83 -10.06 5.39
C MET A 61 -10.70 -11.13 6.48
N GLU A 62 -9.95 -12.20 6.22
CA GLU A 62 -9.72 -13.26 7.19
C GLU A 62 -8.98 -12.74 8.43
N ALA A 63 -7.97 -11.88 8.27
CA ALA A 63 -7.26 -11.28 9.40
C ALA A 63 -8.19 -10.43 10.27
N ILE A 64 -9.10 -9.65 9.65
CA ILE A 64 -10.08 -8.85 10.36
C ILE A 64 -11.09 -9.75 11.10
N VAL A 65 -11.65 -10.75 10.41
CA VAL A 65 -12.66 -11.66 10.97
C VAL A 65 -12.07 -12.46 12.13
N SER A 66 -10.88 -13.02 11.96
CA SER A 66 -10.19 -13.77 13.02
C SER A 66 -9.95 -12.90 14.26
N SER A 67 -9.41 -11.70 14.06
CA SER A 67 -9.14 -10.76 15.16
C SER A 67 -10.41 -10.36 15.93
N LEU A 68 -11.53 -10.15 15.23
CA LEU A 68 -12.81 -9.80 15.86
C LEU A 68 -13.43 -11.01 16.59
N CYS A 69 -13.36 -12.21 15.99
CA CYS A 69 -13.82 -13.43 16.64
C CYS A 69 -13.05 -13.70 17.93
N ASP A 70 -11.73 -13.58 17.89
CA ASP A 70 -10.87 -13.82 19.07
C ASP A 70 -11.10 -12.77 20.17
N ARG A 71 -11.34 -11.51 19.77
CA ARG A 71 -11.52 -10.42 20.73
C ARG A 71 -12.89 -10.39 21.38
N PHE A 72 -13.96 -10.65 20.61
CA PHE A 72 -15.35 -10.48 21.03
C PHE A 72 -16.09 -11.79 21.23
N GLY A 73 -15.49 -12.93 20.86
CA GLY A 73 -16.16 -14.24 20.91
C GLY A 73 -17.35 -14.37 19.97
N TRP A 74 -17.38 -13.59 18.89
CA TRP A 74 -18.50 -13.60 17.94
C TRP A 74 -18.46 -14.83 17.03
N ASP A 75 -19.64 -15.25 16.62
CA ASP A 75 -19.76 -16.31 15.60
C ASP A 75 -19.14 -15.87 14.27
N ARG A 76 -18.35 -16.76 13.66
CA ARG A 76 -17.57 -16.47 12.44
C ARG A 76 -18.43 -15.96 11.30
N ASN A 77 -19.62 -16.56 11.10
CA ASN A 77 -20.52 -16.17 10.01
C ASN A 77 -21.03 -14.74 10.19
N LYS A 78 -21.44 -14.38 11.41
CA LYS A 78 -21.90 -13.02 11.74
C LYS A 78 -20.78 -11.99 11.59
N THR A 79 -19.59 -12.33 12.06
CA THR A 79 -18.41 -11.46 11.96
C THR A 79 -18.02 -11.22 10.50
N THR A 80 -18.03 -12.27 9.66
CA THR A 80 -17.73 -12.14 8.23
C THR A 80 -18.73 -11.24 7.52
N ILE A 81 -20.02 -11.39 7.79
CA ILE A 81 -21.06 -10.53 7.20
C ILE A 81 -20.89 -9.07 7.66
N CYS A 82 -20.66 -8.86 8.95
CA CYS A 82 -20.46 -7.53 9.51
C CYS A 82 -19.22 -6.84 8.93
N ALA A 83 -18.09 -7.56 8.86
CA ALA A 83 -16.84 -7.08 8.25
C ALA A 83 -17.03 -6.80 6.74
N GLY A 84 -17.75 -7.65 6.03
CA GLY A 84 -18.08 -7.46 4.61
C GLY A 84 -18.92 -6.20 4.38
N ILE A 85 -19.97 -5.99 5.16
CA ILE A 85 -20.79 -4.77 5.10
C ILE A 85 -19.95 -3.54 5.43
N GLY A 86 -19.12 -3.61 6.48
CA GLY A 86 -18.21 -2.53 6.85
C GLY A 86 -17.24 -2.18 5.71
N SER A 87 -16.58 -3.18 5.13
CA SER A 87 -15.66 -2.98 3.99
C SER A 87 -16.35 -2.38 2.78
N PHE A 88 -17.59 -2.81 2.49
CA PHE A 88 -18.39 -2.24 1.40
C PHE A 88 -18.71 -0.76 1.65
N LEU A 89 -19.17 -0.41 2.86
CA LEU A 89 -19.46 0.99 3.22
C LEU A 89 -18.21 1.87 3.15
N PHE A 90 -17.07 1.39 3.63
CA PHE A 90 -15.79 2.12 3.52
C PHE A 90 -15.27 2.23 2.08
N GLY A 91 -15.69 1.33 1.18
CA GLY A 91 -15.35 1.39 -0.24
C GLY A 91 -16.17 2.41 -1.05
N ILE A 92 -17.33 2.86 -0.55
CA ILE A 92 -18.19 3.81 -1.28
C ILE A 92 -17.53 5.19 -1.49
N PRO A 93 -16.92 5.84 -0.46
CA PRO A 93 -16.33 7.17 -0.62
C PRO A 93 -15.24 7.26 -1.70
N PRO A 94 -14.27 6.31 -1.81
CA PRO A 94 -13.30 6.33 -2.89
C PRO A 94 -13.93 6.23 -4.28
N ILE A 95 -14.96 5.40 -4.44
CA ILE A 95 -15.66 5.24 -5.73
C ILE A 95 -16.38 6.53 -6.13
N LEU A 96 -17.08 7.15 -5.18
CA LEU A 96 -17.76 8.44 -5.41
C LEU A 96 -16.76 9.57 -5.68
N GLY A 97 -15.57 9.51 -5.09
CA GLY A 97 -14.48 10.47 -5.31
C GLY A 97 -13.99 10.55 -6.75
N TYR A 98 -14.16 9.51 -7.54
CA TYR A 98 -13.81 9.52 -8.97
C TYR A 98 -14.93 10.03 -9.89
N ASN A 99 -16.13 10.24 -9.39
CA ASN A 99 -17.29 10.60 -10.22
C ASN A 99 -18.05 11.80 -9.65
N VAL A 100 -18.90 11.55 -8.66
CA VAL A 100 -19.81 12.57 -8.13
C VAL A 100 -19.07 13.60 -7.27
N TRP A 101 -18.03 13.17 -6.58
CA TRP A 101 -17.23 13.98 -5.65
C TRP A 101 -15.84 14.35 -6.19
N ASP A 102 -15.67 14.34 -7.50
CA ASP A 102 -14.39 14.72 -8.14
C ASP A 102 -13.92 16.13 -7.75
N LYS A 103 -14.88 17.03 -7.45
CA LYS A 103 -14.59 18.39 -6.95
C LYS A 103 -14.29 18.47 -5.45
N ALA A 104 -14.54 17.41 -4.69
CA ALA A 104 -14.28 17.35 -3.26
C ALA A 104 -12.83 16.92 -2.99
N THR A 105 -11.87 17.67 -3.55
CA THR A 105 -10.45 17.47 -3.29
C THR A 105 -10.07 18.20 -2.00
N LEU A 106 -9.68 17.45 -0.98
CA LEU A 106 -9.05 18.01 0.22
C LEU A 106 -7.54 18.12 -0.04
N GLY A 107 -7.04 19.37 -0.16
CA GLY A 107 -5.62 19.61 -0.41
C GLY A 107 -5.11 19.19 -1.80
N GLY A 108 -6.01 19.06 -2.81
CA GLY A 108 -5.64 18.63 -4.16
C GLY A 108 -5.44 17.12 -4.35
N MET A 109 -5.76 16.32 -3.33
CA MET A 109 -5.74 14.86 -3.38
C MET A 109 -7.15 14.31 -3.60
N THR A 110 -7.26 13.21 -4.36
CA THR A 110 -8.53 12.47 -4.45
C THR A 110 -8.85 11.78 -3.12
N ILE A 111 -10.11 11.42 -2.90
CA ILE A 111 -10.50 10.71 -1.67
C ILE A 111 -9.73 9.39 -1.53
N LEU A 112 -9.49 8.69 -2.65
CA LEU A 112 -8.67 7.48 -2.65
C LEU A 112 -7.23 7.77 -2.21
N ASP A 113 -6.60 8.80 -2.79
CA ASP A 113 -5.22 9.17 -2.45
C ASP A 113 -5.10 9.56 -0.97
N MET A 114 -6.10 10.25 -0.43
CA MET A 114 -6.14 10.62 0.98
C MET A 114 -6.28 9.39 1.90
N MET A 115 -7.13 8.43 1.54
CA MET A 115 -7.27 7.18 2.30
C MET A 115 -6.00 6.32 2.19
N ASP A 116 -5.39 6.26 1.01
CA ASP A 116 -4.13 5.57 0.79
C ASP A 116 -3.00 6.20 1.61
N PHE A 117 -2.89 7.53 1.59
CA PHE A 117 -1.93 8.28 2.41
C PHE A 117 -2.14 8.02 3.90
N ALA A 118 -3.38 8.10 4.41
CA ALA A 118 -3.68 7.85 5.82
C ALA A 118 -3.30 6.42 6.23
N THR A 119 -3.56 5.44 5.39
CA THR A 119 -3.29 4.03 5.68
C THR A 119 -1.80 3.70 5.54
N ASN A 120 -1.19 4.02 4.41
CA ASN A 120 0.18 3.59 4.09
C ASN A 120 1.24 4.52 4.71
N SER A 121 0.99 5.83 4.72
CA SER A 121 2.00 6.80 5.18
C SER A 121 1.93 7.11 6.67
N ILE A 122 0.78 6.88 7.31
CA ILE A 122 0.58 7.19 8.74
C ILE A 122 0.32 5.92 9.56
N LEU A 123 -0.78 5.18 9.28
CA LEU A 123 -1.18 4.05 10.11
C LEU A 123 -0.17 2.90 10.06
N MET A 124 0.31 2.55 8.89
CA MET A 124 1.25 1.44 8.72
C MET A 124 2.57 1.66 9.48
N PRO A 125 3.27 2.82 9.38
CA PRO A 125 4.46 3.08 10.19
C PRO A 125 4.18 3.13 11.69
N ILE A 126 3.02 3.67 12.11
CA ILE A 126 2.62 3.65 13.53
C ILE A 126 2.47 2.21 14.03
N CYS A 127 1.74 1.36 13.31
CA CYS A 127 1.58 -0.04 13.66
C CYS A 127 2.92 -0.78 13.69
N ALA A 128 3.80 -0.52 12.71
CA ALA A 128 5.13 -1.10 12.68
C ALA A 128 5.98 -0.67 13.88
N LEU A 129 5.91 0.62 14.27
CA LEU A 129 6.61 1.14 15.45
C LEU A 129 6.09 0.49 16.74
N LEU A 130 4.77 0.42 16.91
CA LEU A 130 4.15 -0.23 18.06
C LEU A 130 4.53 -1.71 18.14
N THR A 131 4.50 -2.42 17.03
CA THR A 131 4.93 -3.83 16.96
C THR A 131 6.40 -3.97 17.34
N CYS A 132 7.26 -3.09 16.84
CA CYS A 132 8.69 -3.10 17.15
C CYS A 132 8.94 -2.86 18.65
N ILE A 133 8.25 -1.89 19.24
CA ILE A 133 8.32 -1.61 20.69
C ILE A 133 7.79 -2.81 21.49
N PHE A 134 6.66 -3.38 21.09
CA PHE A 134 6.06 -4.52 21.74
C PHE A 134 6.99 -5.74 21.75
N VAL A 135 7.57 -6.05 20.61
CA VAL A 135 8.52 -7.16 20.46
C VAL A 135 9.81 -6.91 21.25
N ALA A 136 10.36 -5.69 21.18
CA ALA A 136 11.63 -5.36 21.81
C ALA A 136 11.56 -5.30 23.34
N TYR A 137 10.44 -4.77 23.89
CA TYR A 137 10.36 -4.39 25.31
C TYR A 137 9.29 -5.17 26.10
N VAL A 138 8.21 -5.63 25.48
CA VAL A 138 7.12 -6.35 26.16
C VAL A 138 7.35 -7.86 26.10
N ILE A 139 7.50 -8.42 24.91
CA ILE A 139 7.79 -9.86 24.73
C ILE A 139 9.24 -10.15 25.15
N GLY A 140 10.14 -9.25 24.81
CA GLY A 140 11.58 -9.40 24.99
C GLY A 140 12.21 -10.25 23.88
N VAL A 141 13.36 -9.81 23.41
CA VAL A 141 14.08 -10.45 22.28
C VAL A 141 14.53 -11.88 22.64
N ASN A 142 14.69 -12.19 23.92
CA ASN A 142 15.07 -13.52 24.38
C ASN A 142 14.04 -14.59 24.03
N SER A 143 12.74 -14.29 24.12
CA SER A 143 11.69 -15.23 23.72
C SER A 143 11.78 -15.61 22.24
N ILE A 144 12.19 -14.65 21.38
CA ILE A 144 12.42 -14.93 19.96
C ILE A 144 13.65 -15.79 19.77
N HIS A 145 14.71 -15.55 20.55
CA HIS A 145 15.91 -16.38 20.52
C HIS A 145 15.59 -17.84 20.86
N ASP A 146 14.81 -18.05 21.90
CA ASP A 146 14.41 -19.39 22.33
C ASP A 146 13.61 -20.10 21.24
N GLU A 147 12.66 -19.41 20.61
CA GLU A 147 11.85 -19.95 19.53
C GLU A 147 12.69 -20.30 18.28
N VAL A 148 13.61 -19.43 17.89
CA VAL A 148 14.51 -19.68 16.75
C VAL A 148 15.48 -20.82 17.05
N HIS A 149 15.94 -20.97 18.31
CA HIS A 149 16.82 -22.05 18.70
C HIS A 149 16.18 -23.44 18.64
N ILE A 150 14.82 -23.53 18.67
CA ILE A 150 14.13 -24.81 18.49
C ILE A 150 14.37 -25.37 17.08
N SER A 151 14.44 -24.48 16.05
CA SER A 151 14.53 -24.93 14.66
C SER A 151 15.94 -24.82 14.08
N SER A 152 16.80 -23.91 14.56
CA SER A 152 18.15 -23.71 14.01
C SER A 152 19.09 -22.94 14.94
N ALA A 153 20.42 -23.04 14.69
CA ALA A 153 21.40 -22.24 15.42
C ALA A 153 21.34 -20.76 14.99
N PHE A 154 20.96 -19.88 15.91
CA PHE A 154 20.85 -18.44 15.64
C PHE A 154 22.23 -17.76 15.73
N LYS A 155 22.99 -17.76 14.62
CA LYS A 155 24.37 -17.27 14.57
C LYS A 155 24.53 -15.75 14.70
N ARG A 156 23.48 -14.94 14.44
CA ARG A 156 23.53 -13.47 14.38
C ARG A 156 22.60 -12.80 15.40
N GLN A 157 22.48 -13.35 16.59
CA GLN A 157 21.60 -12.83 17.66
C GLN A 157 21.85 -11.35 17.95
N LYS A 158 23.13 -10.97 18.20
CA LYS A 158 23.49 -9.58 18.52
C LYS A 158 23.09 -8.57 17.43
N LEU A 159 23.24 -8.97 16.17
CA LEU A 159 22.83 -8.12 15.04
C LEU A 159 21.32 -7.94 15.02
N PHE A 160 20.58 -9.01 15.22
CA PHE A 160 19.12 -8.99 15.29
C PHE A 160 18.61 -8.09 16.43
N ASP A 161 19.22 -8.20 17.62
CA ASP A 161 18.86 -7.39 18.77
C ASP A 161 19.07 -5.89 18.52
N ILE A 162 20.21 -5.53 17.94
CA ILE A 162 20.51 -4.15 17.61
C ILE A 162 19.55 -3.62 16.55
N MET A 163 19.25 -4.45 15.54
CA MET A 163 18.35 -4.06 14.45
C MET A 163 16.92 -3.80 14.97
N ILE A 164 16.38 -4.68 15.82
CA ILE A 164 15.00 -4.51 16.34
C ILE A 164 14.92 -3.41 17.40
N LYS A 165 15.91 -3.34 18.32
CA LYS A 165 15.84 -2.38 19.44
C LYS A 165 16.11 -0.94 19.01
N TYR A 166 16.99 -0.73 18.03
CA TYR A 166 17.47 0.61 17.70
C TYR A 166 17.29 0.99 16.23
N VAL A 167 17.74 0.14 15.32
CA VAL A 167 17.78 0.50 13.89
C VAL A 167 16.37 0.60 13.31
N ALA A 168 15.55 -0.42 13.48
CA ALA A 168 14.20 -0.43 12.94
C ALA A 168 13.32 0.73 13.48
N PRO A 169 13.23 0.99 14.80
CA PRO A 169 12.46 2.13 15.30
C PRO A 169 12.92 3.48 14.76
N VAL A 170 14.25 3.69 14.65
CA VAL A 170 14.79 4.94 14.12
C VAL A 170 14.39 5.15 12.66
N PHE A 171 14.52 4.11 11.82
CA PHE A 171 14.09 4.19 10.43
C PHE A 171 12.59 4.38 10.27
N ILE A 172 11.77 3.70 11.07
CA ILE A 172 10.31 3.85 11.03
C ILE A 172 9.91 5.27 11.42
N VAL A 173 10.50 5.84 12.46
CA VAL A 173 10.26 7.23 12.88
C VAL A 173 10.71 8.20 11.78
N ALA A 174 11.87 7.98 11.16
CA ALA A 174 12.35 8.81 10.05
C ALA A 174 11.37 8.77 8.85
N ILE A 175 10.84 7.60 8.50
CA ILE A 175 9.82 7.44 7.44
C ILE A 175 8.55 8.20 7.82
N LEU A 176 8.07 8.06 9.05
CA LEU A 176 6.87 8.73 9.53
C LEU A 176 7.01 10.26 9.49
N ILE A 177 8.14 10.78 9.95
CA ILE A 177 8.44 12.23 9.88
C ILE A 177 8.50 12.69 8.43
N SER A 178 9.18 11.96 7.55
CA SER A 178 9.27 12.28 6.12
C SER A 178 7.89 12.33 5.47
N SER A 179 7.02 11.37 5.76
CA SER A 179 5.65 11.31 5.23
C SER A 179 4.78 12.48 5.73
N ILE A 180 4.92 12.86 6.99
CA ILE A 180 4.19 14.02 7.55
C ILE A 180 4.70 15.32 6.92
N LEU A 181 6.01 15.50 6.76
CA LEU A 181 6.60 16.68 6.14
C LEU A 181 6.21 16.80 4.66
N GLU A 182 6.08 15.69 3.95
CA GLU A 182 5.56 15.65 2.59
C GLU A 182 4.09 16.09 2.54
N ALA A 183 3.26 15.60 3.47
CA ALA A 183 1.86 16.01 3.58
C ALA A 183 1.67 17.49 3.89
N LEU A 184 2.57 18.06 4.69
CA LEU A 184 2.58 19.49 5.01
C LEU A 184 3.16 20.37 3.89
N GLY A 185 3.62 19.76 2.77
CA GLY A 185 4.20 20.47 1.64
C GLY A 185 5.58 21.11 1.93
N ILE A 186 6.22 20.75 3.05
CA ILE A 186 7.53 21.30 3.46
C ILE A 186 8.66 20.63 2.69
N ILE A 187 8.52 19.33 2.37
CA ILE A 187 9.46 18.58 1.55
C ILE A 187 8.68 18.03 0.34
N THR A 188 8.97 18.56 -0.82
CA THR A 188 8.55 17.94 -2.07
C THR A 188 9.56 16.85 -2.43
N VAL A 189 9.27 15.60 -2.09
CA VAL A 189 10.04 14.49 -2.63
C VAL A 189 9.85 14.51 -4.15
N SER A 190 10.93 14.43 -4.87
CA SER A 190 11.16 14.72 -6.30
C SER A 190 10.25 14.01 -7.34
N TYR A 191 9.05 13.61 -6.97
CA TYR A 191 8.01 13.18 -7.92
C TYR A 191 7.26 14.35 -8.58
N THR A 192 7.44 15.60 -8.08
CA THR A 192 6.77 16.81 -8.58
C THR A 192 7.49 17.51 -9.72
N HIS A 193 8.69 17.07 -10.10
CA HIS A 193 9.35 17.64 -11.29
C HIS A 193 8.60 17.41 -12.62
N LEU A 194 7.59 16.51 -12.61
CA LEU A 194 6.76 16.27 -13.78
C LEU A 194 5.56 17.23 -13.91
N ARG A 195 5.19 17.93 -12.83
CA ARG A 195 4.03 18.84 -12.84
C ARG A 195 4.37 20.29 -13.24
N ALA A 196 5.63 20.67 -13.12
CA ALA A 196 6.06 22.05 -13.41
C ALA A 196 6.14 22.38 -14.90
N HIS A 197 6.11 21.37 -15.80
CA HIS A 197 6.12 21.58 -17.26
C HIS A 197 4.74 21.70 -17.91
N GLU A 198 3.67 21.31 -17.23
CA GLU A 198 2.30 21.44 -17.80
C GLU A 198 1.71 22.84 -17.67
N THR A 199 2.23 23.70 -16.81
CA THR A 199 1.68 25.08 -16.61
C THR A 199 2.36 26.14 -17.46
N SER A 200 3.36 25.83 -18.26
CA SER A 200 4.04 26.80 -19.13
C SER A 200 3.77 26.64 -20.63
N ALA A 201 2.76 25.83 -21.01
CA ALA A 201 2.36 25.64 -22.41
C ALA A 201 0.88 26.04 -22.64
N HIS A 202 0.50 27.24 -22.22
CA HIS A 202 -0.67 27.99 -22.67
C HIS A 202 -0.31 29.44 -22.91
#